data_84fefebea55b025b7773eb0470f39a19
#
_entry.id   84fefebea55b025b7773eb0470f39a19
#
_cell.length_a   1.000
_cell.length_b   1.000
_cell.length_c   1.000
_cell.angle_alpha   90.00
_cell.angle_beta   90.00
_cell.angle_gamma   90.00
#
_symmetry.space_group_name_H-M   'P 1'
#
loop_
_entity.id
_entity.type
_entity.pdbx_description
1 polymer ?
#
loop_
_entity_poly.entity_id
_entity_poly.type
_entity_poly.pdbx_seq_one_letter_code
_entity_poly.pdbx_strand_id
1 'polypeptide(L)'
;MAGSVTLLPAVIGLLGDRITTTRFRGVLASALVAVALLGFGTGFRLLLVGVPLAAVVLVAGSFKTPSNPLRRVVRQREPKPRRETGWYRLSRMVQSRPWLFAVGGTVVLLVLAAPVLGLRLGFSDEGNFAEETTTRKAYDLISEGFGPGANGPLIVVAESSPDPDEIAALRGLSEALNRTEGVAFASPPIANATVDAFLIRVQPTTGPQDAATEDLVHRMRDHVIPPALDGTGLDPLVAGQVAFNIDVSDYLAGRIPIFFAAVLGASFLLLMAVFRSLVVPLKAVVMNMLSIGAAYGVVVAVFQWGWLGGLTGVEPAPIEPFIPMMLFAILFGLSMDYEVFLLSRMKEEYERTGDPVNSVADGLAATARVITAAAAIMVVVFGSFVLEDSRPVKLFGLGLATAIAIDATLVRMLIVPSTMELLGARNWWLPRWLDRLIPNLRVEGELANRRP
;
A
#
# COMPACT_ATOMS: atom_id res chain seq x y z
N MET A 1 -17.70 -11.56 6.66
CA MET A 1 -19.07 -10.98 6.62
C MET A 1 -20.03 -11.69 7.56
N ALA A 2 -20.24 -13.02 7.50
CA ALA A 2 -21.16 -13.71 8.41
C ALA A 2 -20.88 -13.41 9.91
N GLY A 3 -19.63 -13.47 10.36
CA GLY A 3 -19.27 -13.18 11.75
C GLY A 3 -19.57 -11.75 12.20
N SER A 4 -19.38 -10.74 11.35
CA SER A 4 -19.66 -9.34 11.70
C SER A 4 -21.16 -9.03 11.73
N VAL A 5 -21.95 -9.70 10.90
CA VAL A 5 -23.42 -9.48 10.81
C VAL A 5 -24.17 -10.26 11.91
N THR A 6 -23.62 -11.38 12.37
CA THR A 6 -24.28 -12.23 13.38
C THR A 6 -23.65 -12.15 14.76
N LEU A 7 -22.31 -12.30 14.84
CA LEU A 7 -21.58 -12.38 16.12
C LEU A 7 -21.54 -11.01 16.81
N LEU A 8 -21.27 -9.93 16.07
CA LEU A 8 -21.17 -8.60 16.65
C LEU A 8 -22.48 -8.12 17.26
N PRO A 9 -23.65 -8.18 16.58
CA PRO A 9 -24.93 -7.87 17.19
C PRO A 9 -25.29 -8.76 18.37
N ALA A 10 -24.97 -10.05 18.29
CA ALA A 10 -25.21 -10.98 19.41
C ALA A 10 -24.37 -10.62 20.64
N VAL A 11 -23.09 -10.30 20.47
CA VAL A 11 -22.21 -9.85 21.58
C VAL A 11 -22.69 -8.52 22.14
N ILE A 12 -23.10 -7.56 21.28
CA ILE A 12 -23.66 -6.26 21.71
C ILE A 12 -24.95 -6.50 22.50
N GLY A 13 -25.84 -7.36 22.02
CA GLY A 13 -27.09 -7.71 22.71
C GLY A 13 -26.86 -8.38 24.07
N LEU A 14 -25.88 -9.27 24.19
CA LEU A 14 -25.51 -9.93 25.45
C LEU A 14 -24.87 -9.00 26.47
N LEU A 15 -24.08 -8.03 26.03
CA LEU A 15 -23.38 -7.10 26.92
C LEU A 15 -24.24 -5.87 27.29
N GLY A 16 -25.24 -5.51 26.48
CA GLY A 16 -26.16 -4.42 26.74
C GLY A 16 -25.44 -3.11 27.14
N ASP A 17 -25.97 -2.41 28.13
CA ASP A 17 -25.43 -1.13 28.61
C ASP A 17 -24.00 -1.22 29.21
N ARG A 18 -23.49 -2.45 29.46
CA ARG A 18 -22.12 -2.63 29.97
C ARG A 18 -21.05 -2.23 28.96
N ILE A 19 -21.34 -2.23 27.66
CA ILE A 19 -20.42 -1.77 26.61
C ILE A 19 -20.15 -0.28 26.71
N THR A 20 -21.16 0.51 27.12
CA THR A 20 -21.07 1.97 27.20
C THR A 20 -20.35 2.48 28.43
N THR A 21 -20.15 1.60 29.45
CA THR A 21 -19.51 1.98 30.70
C THR A 21 -18.00 1.74 30.70
N THR A 22 -17.21 2.76 30.41
CA THR A 22 -15.75 2.69 30.50
C THR A 22 -15.31 2.91 31.95
N ARG A 23 -14.60 1.95 32.52
CA ARG A 23 -14.03 2.06 33.87
C ARG A 23 -12.53 2.37 33.78
N PHE A 24 -12.03 3.18 34.73
CA PHE A 24 -10.63 3.62 34.74
C PHE A 24 -9.64 2.44 34.70
N ARG A 25 -9.93 1.33 35.38
CA ARG A 25 -9.14 0.08 35.31
C ARG A 25 -8.96 -0.47 33.88
N GLY A 26 -10.00 -0.37 33.04
CA GLY A 26 -9.94 -0.83 31.66
C GLY A 26 -9.02 0.05 30.82
N VAL A 27 -9.12 1.37 30.97
CA VAL A 27 -8.25 2.32 30.25
C VAL A 27 -6.78 2.14 30.66
N LEU A 28 -6.52 2.00 31.95
CA LEU A 28 -5.16 1.81 32.45
C LEU A 28 -4.56 0.46 32.00
N ALA A 29 -5.35 -0.62 32.08
CA ALA A 29 -4.91 -1.93 31.61
C ALA A 29 -4.64 -1.94 30.10
N SER A 30 -5.50 -1.31 29.29
CA SER A 30 -5.27 -1.18 27.84
C SER A 30 -3.99 -0.38 27.53
N ALA A 31 -3.73 0.71 28.26
CA ALA A 31 -2.50 1.49 28.11
C ALA A 31 -1.25 0.66 28.45
N LEU A 32 -1.29 -0.13 29.52
CA LEU A 32 -0.19 -0.99 29.94
C LEU A 32 0.06 -2.13 28.93
N VAL A 33 -0.99 -2.70 28.36
CA VAL A 33 -0.87 -3.70 27.29
C VAL A 33 -0.27 -3.06 26.01
N ALA A 34 -0.70 -1.85 25.67
CA ALA A 34 -0.14 -1.13 24.52
C ALA A 34 1.38 -0.87 24.70
N VAL A 35 1.80 -0.45 25.91
CA VAL A 35 3.23 -0.28 26.24
C VAL A 35 3.98 -1.61 26.16
N ALA A 36 3.39 -2.71 26.60
CA ALA A 36 4.01 -4.03 26.50
C ALA A 36 4.15 -4.51 25.06
N LEU A 37 3.15 -4.25 24.22
CA LEU A 37 3.21 -4.57 22.78
C LEU A 37 4.30 -3.74 22.07
N LEU A 38 4.46 -2.47 22.42
CA LEU A 38 5.59 -1.66 21.96
C LEU A 38 6.93 -2.27 22.39
N GLY A 39 7.03 -2.77 23.62
CA GLY A 39 8.22 -3.44 24.10
C GLY A 39 8.54 -4.74 23.37
N PHE A 40 7.50 -5.47 22.97
CA PHE A 40 7.66 -6.67 22.15
C PHE A 40 8.19 -6.32 20.75
N GLY A 41 7.60 -5.31 20.09
CA GLY A 41 8.00 -4.88 18.75
C GLY A 41 9.37 -4.20 18.68
N THR A 42 9.80 -3.52 19.76
CA THR A 42 11.12 -2.84 19.81
C THR A 42 12.22 -3.68 20.44
N GLY A 43 11.93 -4.90 20.89
CA GLY A 43 12.88 -5.77 21.62
C GLY A 43 13.21 -5.28 23.05
N PHE A 44 12.58 -4.19 23.51
CA PHE A 44 12.86 -3.63 24.85
C PHE A 44 12.11 -4.39 25.94
N ARG A 45 12.71 -5.51 26.40
CA ARG A 45 12.10 -6.50 27.32
C ARG A 45 11.51 -5.91 28.60
N LEU A 46 12.03 -4.79 29.10
CA LEU A 46 11.50 -4.10 30.29
C LEU A 46 10.06 -3.63 30.11
N LEU A 47 9.62 -3.30 28.90
CA LEU A 47 8.24 -2.85 28.64
C LEU A 47 7.23 -4.00 28.70
N LEU A 48 7.68 -5.27 28.56
CA LEU A 48 6.83 -6.45 28.67
C LEU A 48 6.20 -6.62 30.08
N VAL A 49 6.78 -5.95 31.10
CA VAL A 49 6.19 -5.86 32.45
C VAL A 49 4.79 -5.20 32.41
N GLY A 50 4.45 -4.49 31.36
CA GLY A 50 3.09 -3.94 31.16
C GLY A 50 1.98 -5.00 31.18
N VAL A 51 2.23 -6.23 30.70
CA VAL A 51 1.21 -7.31 30.71
C VAL A 51 0.85 -7.75 32.14
N PRO A 52 1.81 -8.16 32.99
CA PRO A 52 1.49 -8.54 34.36
C PRO A 52 0.93 -7.36 35.17
N LEU A 53 1.40 -6.11 34.94
CA LEU A 53 0.83 -4.94 35.55
C LEU A 53 -0.62 -4.69 35.13
N ALA A 54 -0.97 -4.90 33.87
CA ALA A 54 -2.35 -4.82 33.40
C ALA A 54 -3.24 -5.86 34.08
N ALA A 55 -2.76 -7.09 34.25
CA ALA A 55 -3.47 -8.14 34.99
C ALA A 55 -3.69 -7.73 36.46
N VAL A 56 -2.67 -7.22 37.13
CA VAL A 56 -2.77 -6.70 38.50
C VAL A 56 -3.81 -5.59 38.60
N VAL A 57 -3.81 -4.62 37.67
CA VAL A 57 -4.78 -3.51 37.65
C VAL A 57 -6.21 -4.03 37.46
N LEU A 58 -6.43 -5.02 36.59
CA LEU A 58 -7.75 -5.62 36.37
C LEU A 58 -8.24 -6.36 37.62
N VAL A 59 -7.36 -7.14 38.26
CA VAL A 59 -7.66 -7.87 39.50
C VAL A 59 -7.90 -6.91 40.66
N ALA A 60 -7.01 -5.95 40.90
CA ALA A 60 -7.16 -4.92 41.94
C ALA A 60 -8.44 -4.08 41.76
N GLY A 61 -8.78 -3.77 40.48
CA GLY A 61 -10.02 -3.09 40.13
C GLY A 61 -11.29 -3.94 40.28
N SER A 62 -11.18 -5.27 40.52
CA SER A 62 -12.32 -6.14 40.74
C SER A 62 -12.80 -6.13 42.21
N PHE A 63 -11.92 -5.82 43.14
CA PHE A 63 -12.27 -5.77 44.57
C PHE A 63 -13.32 -4.68 44.86
N LYS A 64 -14.40 -5.05 45.58
CA LYS A 64 -15.57 -4.20 45.85
C LYS A 64 -15.35 -3.28 47.05
N THR A 65 -14.19 -2.68 47.20
CA THR A 65 -13.94 -1.66 48.27
C THR A 65 -14.52 -0.31 47.86
N PRO A 66 -15.22 0.41 48.77
CA PRO A 66 -15.89 1.68 48.44
C PRO A 66 -14.96 2.78 47.95
N SER A 67 -13.70 2.76 48.33
CA SER A 67 -12.68 3.78 47.98
C SER A 67 -11.79 3.40 46.82
N ASN A 68 -12.10 2.32 46.05
CA ASN A 68 -11.23 1.85 44.99
C ASN A 68 -11.28 2.78 43.75
N PRO A 69 -10.25 3.61 43.48
CA PRO A 69 -10.25 4.58 42.38
C PRO A 69 -10.29 3.91 41.00
N LEU A 70 -9.83 2.62 40.89
CA LEU A 70 -9.80 1.85 39.64
C LEU A 70 -11.21 1.49 39.15
N ARG A 71 -12.21 1.56 40.02
CA ARG A 71 -13.63 1.32 39.64
C ARG A 71 -14.36 2.55 39.17
N ARG A 72 -13.73 3.72 39.25
CA ARG A 72 -14.35 4.97 38.84
C ARG A 72 -14.76 4.87 37.38
N VAL A 73 -16.03 5.13 37.11
CA VAL A 73 -16.55 5.23 35.74
C VAL A 73 -15.96 6.48 35.13
N VAL A 74 -15.32 6.34 33.98
CA VAL A 74 -14.84 7.49 33.21
C VAL A 74 -16.09 8.19 32.68
N ARG A 75 -16.38 9.39 33.20
CA ARG A 75 -17.54 10.16 32.79
C ARG A 75 -17.40 10.49 31.32
N GLN A 76 -18.25 9.91 30.49
CA GLN A 76 -18.33 10.28 29.10
C GLN A 76 -18.85 11.72 29.04
N ARG A 77 -18.14 12.59 28.33
CA ARG A 77 -18.65 13.92 28.02
C ARG A 77 -19.91 13.75 27.18
N GLU A 78 -20.98 14.46 27.55
CA GLU A 78 -22.16 14.51 26.71
C GLU A 78 -21.79 14.90 25.29
N PRO A 79 -22.32 14.22 24.27
CA PRO A 79 -22.02 14.55 22.89
C PRO A 79 -22.47 16.00 22.64
N LYS A 80 -21.50 16.84 22.24
CA LYS A 80 -21.80 18.21 21.85
C LYS A 80 -22.76 18.22 20.66
N PRO A 81 -23.67 19.20 20.57
CA PRO A 81 -24.46 19.40 19.36
C PRO A 81 -23.57 19.40 18.11
N ARG A 82 -24.03 18.77 17.02
CA ARG A 82 -23.23 18.58 15.79
C ARG A 82 -22.54 19.86 15.32
N ARG A 83 -23.23 21.00 15.39
CA ARG A 83 -22.75 22.32 14.95
C ARG A 83 -21.67 22.93 15.85
N GLU A 84 -21.51 22.45 17.07
CA GLU A 84 -20.46 22.90 18.02
C GLU A 84 -19.20 22.03 17.95
N THR A 85 -19.20 20.96 17.14
CA THR A 85 -18.05 20.09 16.99
C THR A 85 -16.91 20.76 16.23
N GLY A 86 -15.66 20.39 16.53
CA GLY A 86 -14.48 20.85 15.77
C GLY A 86 -14.54 20.50 14.30
N TRP A 87 -15.13 19.35 13.96
CA TRP A 87 -15.32 18.88 12.59
C TRP A 87 -16.27 19.77 11.78
N TYR A 88 -17.34 20.25 12.40
CA TYR A 88 -18.24 21.21 11.75
C TYR A 88 -17.52 22.53 11.48
N ARG A 89 -16.75 23.03 12.46
CA ARG A 89 -15.96 24.26 12.29
C ARG A 89 -14.91 24.11 11.18
N LEU A 90 -14.21 22.96 11.13
CA LEU A 90 -13.27 22.65 10.05
C LEU A 90 -13.96 22.67 8.69
N SER A 91 -15.11 21.98 8.56
CA SER A 91 -15.87 21.97 7.31
C SER A 91 -16.26 23.39 6.88
N ARG A 92 -16.72 24.23 7.81
CA ARG A 92 -17.09 25.64 7.52
C ARG A 92 -15.86 26.49 7.14
N MET A 93 -14.73 26.24 7.73
CA MET A 93 -13.46 26.88 7.35
C MET A 93 -13.07 26.52 5.93
N VAL A 94 -13.16 25.23 5.59
CA VAL A 94 -12.87 24.73 4.25
C VAL A 94 -13.85 25.30 3.22
N GLN A 95 -15.15 25.33 3.54
CA GLN A 95 -16.20 25.91 2.70
C GLN A 95 -16.04 27.44 2.49
N SER A 96 -15.46 28.16 3.44
CA SER A 96 -15.23 29.62 3.27
C SER A 96 -14.17 29.94 2.21
N ARG A 97 -13.25 29.03 1.90
CA ARG A 97 -12.18 29.20 0.92
C ARG A 97 -11.95 27.92 0.09
N PRO A 98 -12.98 27.42 -0.62
CA PRO A 98 -12.96 26.08 -1.19
C PRO A 98 -11.86 25.91 -2.25
N TRP A 99 -11.57 26.93 -3.06
CA TRP A 99 -10.48 26.91 -4.05
C TRP A 99 -9.10 26.75 -3.40
N LEU A 100 -8.87 27.41 -2.27
CA LEU A 100 -7.58 27.31 -1.57
C LEU A 100 -7.32 25.88 -1.10
N PHE A 101 -8.33 25.24 -0.49
CA PHE A 101 -8.18 23.87 0.04
C PHE A 101 -8.20 22.80 -1.07
N ALA A 102 -8.97 23.01 -2.14
CA ALA A 102 -8.98 22.09 -3.28
C ALA A 102 -7.64 22.14 -4.03
N VAL A 103 -7.19 23.32 -4.43
CA VAL A 103 -5.93 23.49 -5.18
C VAL A 103 -4.73 23.19 -4.28
N GLY A 104 -4.68 23.77 -3.08
CA GLY A 104 -3.57 23.56 -2.14
C GLY A 104 -3.42 22.09 -1.74
N GLY A 105 -4.52 21.41 -1.42
CA GLY A 105 -4.50 19.98 -1.13
C GLY A 105 -4.04 19.14 -2.33
N THR A 106 -4.52 19.46 -3.53
CA THR A 106 -4.10 18.77 -4.76
C THR A 106 -2.61 18.99 -5.04
N VAL A 107 -2.10 20.23 -4.88
CA VAL A 107 -0.67 20.52 -5.05
C VAL A 107 0.18 19.73 -4.06
N VAL A 108 -0.22 19.67 -2.80
CA VAL A 108 0.48 18.84 -1.78
C VAL A 108 0.52 17.37 -2.21
N LEU A 109 -0.60 16.82 -2.67
CA LEU A 109 -0.65 15.44 -3.15
C LEU A 109 0.25 15.21 -4.37
N LEU A 110 0.27 16.15 -5.32
CA LEU A 110 1.13 16.05 -6.50
C LEU A 110 2.62 16.14 -6.15
N VAL A 111 2.99 17.00 -5.20
CA VAL A 111 4.37 17.07 -4.70
C VAL A 111 4.78 15.77 -4.01
N LEU A 112 3.90 15.20 -3.18
CA LEU A 112 4.16 13.91 -2.56
C LEU A 112 4.18 12.76 -3.59
N ALA A 113 3.43 12.85 -4.67
CA ALA A 113 3.40 11.85 -5.74
C ALA A 113 4.59 11.97 -6.72
N ALA A 114 5.28 13.11 -6.77
CA ALA A 114 6.36 13.36 -7.73
C ALA A 114 7.45 12.26 -7.75
N PRO A 115 7.89 11.69 -6.62
CA PRO A 115 8.87 10.61 -6.62
C PRO A 115 8.45 9.36 -7.40
N VAL A 116 7.15 9.14 -7.64
CA VAL A 116 6.65 7.99 -8.44
C VAL A 116 7.19 8.03 -9.88
N LEU A 117 7.51 9.21 -10.40
CA LEU A 117 8.09 9.35 -11.73
C LEU A 117 9.48 8.70 -11.84
N GLY A 118 10.15 8.49 -10.71
CA GLY A 118 11.41 7.76 -10.63
C GLY A 118 11.26 6.34 -10.09
N LEU A 119 10.03 5.82 -10.03
CA LEU A 119 9.78 4.45 -9.55
C LEU A 119 10.51 3.43 -10.43
N ARG A 120 11.32 2.60 -9.80
CA ARG A 120 11.99 1.45 -10.38
C ARG A 120 11.47 0.18 -9.73
N LEU A 121 10.92 -0.70 -10.54
CA LEU A 121 10.44 -2.01 -10.10
C LEU A 121 11.57 -3.02 -10.18
N GLY A 122 11.71 -3.86 -9.17
CA GLY A 122 12.74 -4.87 -9.10
C GLY A 122 12.68 -5.59 -7.77
N PHE A 123 13.39 -6.69 -7.64
CA PHE A 123 13.46 -7.43 -6.39
C PHE A 123 14.65 -6.97 -5.57
N SER A 124 14.45 -6.77 -4.27
CA SER A 124 15.56 -6.68 -3.32
C SER A 124 16.25 -8.04 -3.18
N ASP A 125 17.53 -8.03 -2.88
CA ASP A 125 18.34 -9.22 -2.66
C ASP A 125 18.86 -9.32 -1.21
N GLU A 126 19.76 -10.26 -0.96
CA GLU A 126 20.34 -10.51 0.35
C GLU A 126 21.17 -9.32 0.87
N GLY A 127 21.60 -8.43 -0.01
CA GLY A 127 22.27 -7.18 0.34
C GLY A 127 21.38 -6.20 1.11
N ASN A 128 20.06 -6.38 1.11
CA ASN A 128 19.11 -5.58 1.89
C ASN A 128 18.70 -6.22 3.23
N PHE A 129 19.29 -7.34 3.60
CA PHE A 129 19.01 -7.96 4.89
C PHE A 129 19.78 -7.25 6.01
N ALA A 130 19.37 -7.47 7.26
CA ALA A 130 20.08 -6.90 8.41
C ALA A 130 21.53 -7.39 8.47
N GLU A 131 22.48 -6.50 8.78
CA GLU A 131 23.93 -6.76 8.77
C GLU A 131 24.35 -7.94 9.66
N GLU A 132 23.58 -8.24 10.71
CA GLU A 132 23.86 -9.34 11.63
C GLU A 132 23.54 -10.71 11.02
N THR A 133 22.75 -10.78 9.96
CA THR A 133 22.35 -12.06 9.35
C THR A 133 23.51 -12.75 8.64
N THR A 134 23.54 -14.07 8.73
CA THR A 134 24.59 -14.87 8.07
C THR A 134 24.53 -14.75 6.55
N THR A 135 23.32 -14.60 5.99
CA THR A 135 23.09 -14.43 4.57
C THR A 135 23.67 -13.11 4.06
N ARG A 136 23.45 -12.00 4.78
CA ARG A 136 24.05 -10.69 4.44
C ARG A 136 25.58 -10.75 4.51
N LYS A 137 26.15 -11.31 5.56
CA LYS A 137 27.62 -11.46 5.68
C LYS A 137 28.22 -12.28 4.55
N ALA A 138 27.53 -13.35 4.12
CA ALA A 138 27.97 -14.14 2.97
C ALA A 138 27.90 -13.33 1.67
N TYR A 139 26.83 -12.57 1.46
CA TYR A 139 26.66 -11.68 0.31
C TYR A 139 27.77 -10.64 0.24
N ASP A 140 28.08 -9.96 1.35
CA ASP A 140 29.11 -8.94 1.43
C ASP A 140 30.51 -9.54 1.15
N LEU A 141 30.85 -10.71 1.72
CA LEU A 141 32.11 -11.41 1.47
C LEU A 141 32.27 -11.85 0.00
N ILE A 142 31.18 -12.31 -0.64
CA ILE A 142 31.18 -12.66 -2.07
C ILE A 142 31.40 -11.39 -2.90
N SER A 143 30.68 -10.32 -2.58
CA SER A 143 30.81 -9.04 -3.28
C SER A 143 32.22 -8.46 -3.16
N GLU A 144 32.83 -8.51 -1.98
CA GLU A 144 34.18 -8.01 -1.71
C GLU A 144 35.25 -8.88 -2.39
N GLY A 145 35.11 -10.21 -2.32
CA GLY A 145 36.12 -11.13 -2.82
C GLY A 145 36.06 -11.40 -4.31
N PHE A 146 34.88 -11.38 -4.92
CA PHE A 146 34.64 -11.80 -6.32
C PHE A 146 33.95 -10.73 -7.17
N GLY A 147 33.68 -9.57 -6.60
CA GLY A 147 32.91 -8.48 -7.23
C GLY A 147 31.39 -8.60 -7.05
N PRO A 148 30.66 -7.47 -7.11
CA PRO A 148 29.24 -7.42 -6.79
C PRO A 148 28.38 -8.30 -7.70
N GLY A 149 28.76 -8.49 -8.98
CA GLY A 149 28.03 -9.34 -9.91
C GLY A 149 28.14 -10.84 -9.63
N ALA A 150 29.05 -11.26 -8.74
CA ALA A 150 29.19 -12.67 -8.35
C ALA A 150 27.97 -13.17 -7.56
N ASN A 151 27.21 -12.27 -6.92
CA ASN A 151 25.96 -12.58 -6.21
C ASN A 151 24.76 -12.80 -7.17
N GLY A 152 24.89 -12.42 -8.44
CA GLY A 152 23.82 -12.54 -9.44
C GLY A 152 24.31 -13.05 -10.79
N PRO A 153 24.89 -14.26 -10.89
CA PRO A 153 25.33 -14.77 -12.17
C PRO A 153 24.16 -15.01 -13.12
N LEU A 154 24.33 -14.61 -14.37
CA LEU A 154 23.43 -14.92 -15.45
C LEU A 154 23.84 -16.26 -16.10
N ILE A 155 22.87 -16.95 -16.65
CA ILE A 155 23.07 -18.25 -17.29
C ILE A 155 22.49 -18.16 -18.70
N VAL A 156 23.34 -18.37 -19.71
CA VAL A 156 22.89 -18.51 -21.09
C VAL A 156 22.82 -20.00 -21.42
N VAL A 157 21.65 -20.49 -21.79
CA VAL A 157 21.41 -21.92 -22.09
C VAL A 157 21.00 -22.05 -23.53
N ALA A 158 21.62 -22.96 -24.25
CA ALA A 158 21.27 -23.33 -25.61
C ALA A 158 20.99 -24.83 -25.70
N GLU A 159 19.90 -25.20 -26.39
CA GLU A 159 19.75 -26.55 -26.92
C GLU A 159 20.67 -26.66 -28.16
N SER A 160 21.58 -27.60 -28.13
CA SER A 160 22.56 -27.79 -29.20
C SER A 160 23.07 -29.22 -29.15
N SER A 161 23.14 -29.84 -30.32
CA SER A 161 23.83 -31.12 -30.47
C SER A 161 25.33 -30.93 -30.29
N PRO A 162 26.11 -31.97 -29.96
CA PRO A 162 27.55 -31.88 -29.88
C PRO A 162 28.23 -31.76 -31.27
N ASP A 163 27.67 -30.97 -32.18
CA ASP A 163 28.22 -30.64 -33.49
C ASP A 163 29.39 -29.66 -33.33
N PRO A 164 30.53 -29.90 -33.98
CA PRO A 164 31.70 -29.01 -33.92
C PRO A 164 31.39 -27.57 -34.34
N ASP A 165 30.51 -27.35 -35.33
CA ASP A 165 30.17 -26.03 -35.83
C ASP A 165 29.30 -25.28 -34.83
N GLU A 166 28.34 -25.95 -34.19
CA GLU A 166 27.52 -25.35 -33.12
C GLU A 166 28.36 -25.02 -31.86
N ILE A 167 29.30 -25.91 -31.50
CA ILE A 167 30.23 -25.65 -30.41
C ILE A 167 31.12 -24.43 -30.71
N ALA A 168 31.60 -24.31 -31.97
CA ALA A 168 32.38 -23.16 -32.39
C ALA A 168 31.55 -21.86 -32.35
N ALA A 169 30.30 -21.88 -32.75
CA ALA A 169 29.38 -20.75 -32.64
C ALA A 169 29.17 -20.33 -31.17
N LEU A 170 28.93 -21.29 -30.26
CA LEU A 170 28.77 -21.01 -28.82
C LEU A 170 30.07 -20.48 -28.18
N ARG A 171 31.25 -20.90 -28.65
CA ARG A 171 32.52 -20.27 -28.22
C ARG A 171 32.60 -18.83 -28.73
N GLY A 172 32.20 -18.57 -29.96
CA GLY A 172 32.12 -17.20 -30.49
C GLY A 172 31.17 -16.33 -29.69
N LEU A 173 30.03 -16.87 -29.27
CA LEU A 173 29.10 -16.18 -28.35
C LEU A 173 29.77 -15.86 -27.00
N SER A 174 30.48 -16.83 -26.40
CA SER A 174 31.19 -16.60 -25.12
C SER A 174 32.24 -15.47 -25.25
N GLU A 175 32.94 -15.42 -26.38
CA GLU A 175 33.89 -14.33 -26.65
C GLU A 175 33.19 -12.99 -26.88
N ALA A 176 32.04 -12.97 -27.56
CA ALA A 176 31.25 -11.76 -27.74
C ALA A 176 30.73 -11.23 -26.39
N LEU A 177 30.24 -12.11 -25.51
CA LEU A 177 29.81 -11.78 -24.17
C LEU A 177 30.96 -11.19 -23.33
N ASN A 178 32.18 -11.78 -23.40
CA ASN A 178 33.35 -11.25 -22.67
C ASN A 178 33.77 -9.86 -23.15
N ARG A 179 33.43 -9.46 -24.39
CA ARG A 179 33.70 -8.11 -24.91
C ARG A 179 32.57 -7.12 -24.63
N THR A 180 31.45 -7.61 -24.11
CA THR A 180 30.27 -6.78 -23.84
C THR A 180 30.49 -5.96 -22.57
N GLU A 181 30.23 -4.66 -22.65
CA GLU A 181 30.28 -3.76 -21.49
C GLU A 181 29.28 -4.22 -20.41
N GLY A 182 29.75 -4.31 -19.19
CA GLY A 182 28.96 -4.78 -18.04
C GLY A 182 29.17 -6.27 -17.74
N VAL A 183 29.92 -7.02 -18.56
CA VAL A 183 30.33 -8.40 -18.30
C VAL A 183 31.75 -8.42 -17.70
N ALA A 184 31.86 -8.99 -16.50
CA ALA A 184 33.17 -9.23 -15.88
C ALA A 184 33.84 -10.51 -16.42
N PHE A 185 33.04 -11.54 -16.65
CA PHE A 185 33.50 -12.81 -17.14
C PHE A 185 32.34 -13.62 -17.73
N ALA A 186 32.58 -14.27 -18.89
CA ALA A 186 31.72 -15.30 -19.45
C ALA A 186 32.53 -16.60 -19.61
N SER A 187 32.02 -17.71 -19.05
CA SER A 187 32.67 -19.00 -19.12
C SER A 187 32.70 -19.55 -20.56
N PRO A 188 33.64 -20.43 -20.91
CA PRO A 188 33.46 -21.27 -22.09
C PRO A 188 32.17 -22.06 -22.02
N PRO A 189 31.60 -22.48 -23.18
CA PRO A 189 30.43 -23.35 -23.21
C PRO A 189 30.66 -24.65 -22.46
N ILE A 190 29.80 -24.97 -21.51
CA ILE A 190 29.86 -26.19 -20.68
C ILE A 190 28.78 -27.13 -21.25
N ALA A 191 29.19 -28.27 -21.80
CA ALA A 191 28.28 -29.24 -22.36
C ALA A 191 27.64 -30.13 -21.29
N ASN A 192 26.36 -30.45 -21.47
CA ASN A 192 25.71 -31.57 -20.78
C ASN A 192 25.46 -32.69 -21.82
N ALA A 193 26.25 -33.72 -21.73
CA ALA A 193 26.18 -34.85 -22.69
C ALA A 193 24.91 -35.69 -22.59
N THR A 194 24.07 -35.50 -21.55
CA THR A 194 22.86 -36.32 -21.36
C THR A 194 21.63 -35.71 -22.03
N VAL A 195 21.60 -34.39 -22.24
CA VAL A 195 20.40 -33.67 -22.69
C VAL A 195 20.68 -32.71 -23.86
N ASP A 196 21.77 -32.88 -24.57
CA ASP A 196 22.15 -32.05 -25.74
C ASP A 196 21.97 -30.53 -25.45
N ALA A 197 22.53 -30.07 -24.36
CA ALA A 197 22.43 -28.67 -23.92
C ALA A 197 23.80 -28.13 -23.55
N PHE A 198 24.00 -26.84 -23.82
CA PHE A 198 25.17 -26.08 -23.39
C PHE A 198 24.80 -24.93 -22.48
N LEU A 199 25.69 -24.61 -21.56
CA LEU A 199 25.54 -23.56 -20.61
C LEU A 199 26.76 -22.64 -20.64
N ILE A 200 26.53 -21.32 -20.72
CA ILE A 200 27.54 -20.28 -20.51
C ILE A 200 27.17 -19.50 -19.26
N ARG A 201 28.04 -19.49 -18.26
CA ARG A 201 27.85 -18.66 -17.06
C ARG A 201 28.43 -17.28 -17.31
N VAL A 202 27.62 -16.24 -17.11
CA VAL A 202 28.02 -14.85 -17.27
C VAL A 202 27.96 -14.14 -15.92
N GLN A 203 29.06 -13.54 -15.52
CA GLN A 203 29.14 -12.73 -14.31
C GLN A 203 29.10 -11.26 -14.70
N PRO A 204 28.08 -10.49 -14.24
CA PRO A 204 28.03 -9.04 -14.43
C PRO A 204 29.14 -8.32 -13.65
N THR A 205 29.45 -7.08 -14.01
CA THR A 205 30.34 -6.19 -13.23
C THR A 205 29.61 -5.51 -12.08
N THR A 206 28.28 -5.44 -12.13
CA THR A 206 27.39 -4.77 -11.19
C THR A 206 26.52 -5.75 -10.41
N GLY A 207 25.94 -5.30 -9.29
CA GLY A 207 25.13 -6.14 -8.42
C GLY A 207 23.79 -6.57 -9.04
N PRO A 208 23.11 -7.58 -8.45
CA PRO A 208 21.87 -8.15 -8.99
C PRO A 208 20.71 -7.14 -9.15
N GLN A 209 20.65 -6.13 -8.28
CA GLN A 209 19.58 -5.11 -8.26
C GLN A 209 19.95 -3.83 -9.04
N ASP A 210 21.16 -3.75 -9.58
CA ASP A 210 21.60 -2.55 -10.27
C ASP A 210 20.89 -2.39 -11.63
N ALA A 211 20.52 -1.17 -11.99
CA ALA A 211 19.94 -0.88 -13.29
C ALA A 211 20.85 -1.30 -14.45
N ALA A 212 22.17 -1.17 -14.24
CA ALA A 212 23.15 -1.59 -15.24
C ALA A 212 23.13 -3.09 -15.51
N THR A 213 22.77 -3.92 -14.51
CA THR A 213 22.61 -5.39 -14.70
C THR A 213 21.32 -5.70 -15.48
N GLU A 214 20.24 -4.97 -15.22
CA GLU A 214 18.99 -5.05 -16.00
C GLU A 214 19.24 -4.66 -17.46
N ASP A 215 19.89 -3.52 -17.69
CA ASP A 215 20.27 -3.06 -19.05
C ASP A 215 21.19 -4.08 -19.75
N LEU A 216 22.08 -4.75 -19.01
CA LEU A 216 22.95 -5.81 -19.56
C LEU A 216 22.13 -7.00 -20.02
N VAL A 217 21.13 -7.47 -19.26
CA VAL A 217 20.29 -8.60 -19.65
C VAL A 217 19.52 -8.28 -20.94
N HIS A 218 18.92 -7.10 -21.06
CA HIS A 218 18.24 -6.67 -22.26
C HIS A 218 19.23 -6.55 -23.44
N ARG A 219 20.39 -5.96 -23.24
CA ARG A 219 21.43 -5.85 -24.25
C ARG A 219 21.91 -7.22 -24.73
N MET A 220 22.10 -8.17 -23.84
CA MET A 220 22.47 -9.55 -24.20
C MET A 220 21.41 -10.17 -25.11
N ARG A 221 20.14 -10.07 -24.75
CA ARG A 221 19.01 -10.65 -25.48
C ARG A 221 18.79 -10.02 -26.85
N ASP A 222 18.87 -8.68 -26.92
CA ASP A 222 18.45 -7.95 -28.11
C ASP A 222 19.61 -7.64 -29.07
N HIS A 223 20.84 -7.50 -28.56
CA HIS A 223 21.94 -6.92 -29.33
C HIS A 223 23.21 -7.76 -29.39
N VAL A 224 23.42 -8.70 -28.44
CA VAL A 224 24.66 -9.50 -28.41
C VAL A 224 24.42 -10.91 -28.94
N ILE A 225 23.39 -11.58 -28.43
CA ILE A 225 23.11 -12.98 -28.80
C ILE A 225 22.69 -13.12 -30.27
N PRO A 226 21.73 -12.32 -30.80
CA PRO A 226 21.25 -12.54 -32.15
C PRO A 226 22.35 -12.40 -33.22
N PRO A 227 23.18 -11.33 -33.25
CA PRO A 227 24.21 -11.24 -34.29
C PRO A 227 25.37 -12.21 -34.09
N ALA A 228 25.63 -12.70 -32.85
CA ALA A 228 26.67 -13.67 -32.58
C ALA A 228 26.34 -15.07 -33.11
N LEU A 229 25.05 -15.37 -33.31
CA LEU A 229 24.55 -16.69 -33.70
C LEU A 229 23.76 -16.65 -35.02
N ASP A 230 23.87 -15.56 -35.76
CA ASP A 230 23.17 -15.42 -37.03
C ASP A 230 23.55 -16.56 -37.99
N GLY A 231 22.54 -17.19 -38.58
CA GLY A 231 22.72 -18.31 -39.50
C GLY A 231 23.02 -19.68 -38.88
N THR A 232 23.14 -19.79 -37.54
CA THR A 232 23.44 -21.06 -36.85
C THR A 232 22.21 -21.89 -36.50
N GLY A 233 21.01 -21.27 -36.45
CA GLY A 233 19.78 -21.92 -35.99
C GLY A 233 19.69 -22.12 -34.48
N LEU A 234 20.69 -21.68 -33.71
CA LEU A 234 20.68 -21.72 -32.24
C LEU A 234 19.88 -20.55 -31.67
N ASP A 235 19.03 -20.83 -30.68
CA ASP A 235 18.20 -19.85 -29.98
C ASP A 235 18.44 -19.93 -28.44
N PRO A 236 19.56 -19.37 -27.92
CA PRO A 236 19.88 -19.46 -26.53
C PRO A 236 19.02 -18.52 -25.69
N LEU A 237 18.66 -18.99 -24.51
CA LEU A 237 17.86 -18.26 -23.52
C LEU A 237 18.73 -17.75 -22.39
N VAL A 238 18.48 -16.50 -21.97
CA VAL A 238 19.12 -15.90 -20.79
C VAL A 238 18.27 -16.20 -19.57
N ALA A 239 18.83 -16.94 -18.63
CA ALA A 239 18.20 -17.44 -17.41
C ALA A 239 19.04 -17.06 -16.17
N GLY A 240 18.64 -17.56 -15.02
CA GLY A 240 19.21 -17.25 -13.70
C GLY A 240 18.28 -16.40 -12.88
N GLN A 241 18.55 -16.28 -11.58
CA GLN A 241 17.66 -15.56 -10.65
C GLN A 241 17.45 -14.11 -11.06
N VAL A 242 18.50 -13.43 -11.52
CA VAL A 242 18.43 -12.03 -11.95
C VAL A 242 17.56 -11.88 -13.19
N ALA A 243 17.77 -12.70 -14.20
CA ALA A 243 16.95 -12.68 -15.42
C ALA A 243 15.47 -12.99 -15.11
N PHE A 244 15.22 -13.98 -14.25
CA PHE A 244 13.87 -14.30 -13.78
C PHE A 244 13.21 -13.10 -13.07
N ASN A 245 13.94 -12.44 -12.18
CA ASN A 245 13.44 -11.26 -11.46
C ASN A 245 13.09 -10.10 -12.42
N ILE A 246 13.92 -9.89 -13.46
CA ILE A 246 13.68 -8.88 -14.50
C ILE A 246 12.41 -9.24 -15.28
N ASP A 247 12.31 -10.48 -15.77
CA ASP A 247 11.14 -10.93 -16.54
C ASP A 247 9.83 -10.83 -15.78
N VAL A 248 9.84 -11.18 -14.48
CA VAL A 248 8.68 -11.03 -13.61
C VAL A 248 8.34 -9.54 -13.40
N SER A 249 9.37 -8.68 -13.22
CA SER A 249 9.18 -7.24 -13.05
C SER A 249 8.53 -6.62 -14.28
N ASP A 250 9.04 -6.93 -15.48
CA ASP A 250 8.52 -6.44 -16.75
C ASP A 250 7.10 -6.93 -17.01
N TYR A 251 6.86 -8.22 -16.75
CA TYR A 251 5.51 -8.80 -16.89
C TYR A 251 4.50 -8.11 -15.96
N LEU A 252 4.83 -7.93 -14.70
CA LEU A 252 3.96 -7.27 -13.73
C LEU A 252 3.78 -5.78 -14.06
N ALA A 253 4.85 -5.07 -14.41
CA ALA A 253 4.80 -3.68 -14.83
C ALA A 253 3.83 -3.47 -16.00
N GLY A 254 3.87 -4.35 -17.00
CA GLY A 254 2.95 -4.31 -18.13
C GLY A 254 1.48 -4.60 -17.76
N ARG A 255 1.22 -5.26 -16.62
CA ARG A 255 -0.14 -5.59 -16.14
C ARG A 255 -0.71 -4.54 -15.19
N ILE A 256 0.12 -3.72 -14.54
CA ILE A 256 -0.34 -2.68 -13.60
C ILE A 256 -1.42 -1.76 -14.22
N PRO A 257 -1.25 -1.18 -15.43
CA PRO A 257 -2.25 -0.29 -15.99
C PRO A 257 -3.60 -0.99 -16.24
N ILE A 258 -3.57 -2.23 -16.73
CA ILE A 258 -4.78 -3.02 -17.00
C ILE A 258 -5.51 -3.32 -15.68
N PHE A 259 -4.77 -3.72 -14.65
CA PHE A 259 -5.32 -3.99 -13.33
C PHE A 259 -5.97 -2.74 -12.73
N PHE A 260 -5.28 -1.60 -12.78
CA PHE A 260 -5.82 -0.34 -12.28
C PHE A 260 -7.08 0.07 -13.04
N ALA A 261 -7.06 0.00 -14.38
CA ALA A 261 -8.21 0.33 -15.20
C ALA A 261 -9.43 -0.56 -14.89
N ALA A 262 -9.22 -1.86 -14.68
CA ALA A 262 -10.30 -2.79 -14.34
C ALA A 262 -10.92 -2.47 -12.97
N VAL A 263 -10.10 -2.25 -11.94
CA VAL A 263 -10.58 -1.95 -10.58
C VAL A 263 -11.28 -0.58 -10.53
N LEU A 264 -10.66 0.45 -11.13
CA LEU A 264 -11.23 1.79 -11.20
C LEU A 264 -12.53 1.82 -12.00
N GLY A 265 -12.57 1.10 -13.13
CA GLY A 265 -13.77 0.98 -13.96
C GLY A 265 -14.92 0.29 -13.22
N ALA A 266 -14.66 -0.84 -12.58
CA ALA A 266 -15.67 -1.55 -11.79
C ALA A 266 -16.23 -0.68 -10.65
N SER A 267 -15.33 0.01 -9.94
CA SER A 267 -15.72 0.90 -8.85
C SER A 267 -16.49 2.13 -9.34
N PHE A 268 -16.05 2.72 -10.45
CA PHE A 268 -16.75 3.83 -11.08
C PHE A 268 -18.21 3.44 -11.40
N LEU A 269 -18.40 2.26 -12.01
CA LEU A 269 -19.75 1.75 -12.35
C LEU A 269 -20.59 1.49 -11.10
N LEU A 270 -19.98 0.90 -10.06
CA LEU A 270 -20.66 0.63 -8.80
C LEU A 270 -21.14 1.93 -8.13
N LEU A 271 -20.22 2.91 -7.97
CA LEU A 271 -20.56 4.20 -7.37
C LEU A 271 -21.59 4.97 -8.19
N MET A 272 -21.50 4.91 -9.51
CA MET A 272 -22.47 5.52 -10.40
C MET A 272 -23.86 4.92 -10.18
N ALA A 273 -23.96 3.60 -10.01
CA ALA A 273 -25.22 2.93 -9.73
C ALA A 273 -25.79 3.30 -8.35
N VAL A 274 -24.94 3.33 -7.31
CA VAL A 274 -25.34 3.64 -5.93
C VAL A 274 -25.76 5.10 -5.77
N PHE A 275 -24.94 6.03 -6.25
CA PHE A 275 -25.18 7.46 -6.05
C PHE A 275 -26.02 8.11 -7.14
N ARG A 276 -26.31 7.42 -8.25
CA ARG A 276 -27.01 7.94 -9.42
C ARG A 276 -26.42 9.29 -9.86
N SER A 277 -25.12 9.32 -9.98
CA SER A 277 -24.32 10.48 -10.37
C SER A 277 -23.13 10.05 -11.22
N LEU A 278 -22.74 10.87 -12.19
CA LEU A 278 -21.52 10.68 -12.97
C LEU A 278 -20.32 11.42 -12.34
N VAL A 279 -20.62 12.53 -11.67
CA VAL A 279 -19.61 13.44 -11.09
C VAL A 279 -18.98 12.85 -9.83
N VAL A 280 -19.79 12.24 -8.97
CA VAL A 280 -19.30 11.62 -7.73
C VAL A 280 -18.29 10.51 -7.98
N PRO A 281 -18.56 9.49 -8.83
CA PRO A 281 -17.54 8.46 -9.14
C PRO A 281 -16.29 9.01 -9.80
N LEU A 282 -16.43 9.95 -10.74
CA LEU A 282 -15.27 10.55 -11.41
C LEU A 282 -14.35 11.25 -10.42
N LYS A 283 -14.92 12.04 -9.53
CA LYS A 283 -14.20 12.72 -8.46
C LYS A 283 -13.52 11.71 -7.53
N ALA A 284 -14.25 10.66 -7.11
CA ALA A 284 -13.75 9.61 -6.24
C ALA A 284 -12.50 8.92 -6.84
N VAL A 285 -12.59 8.52 -8.11
CA VAL A 285 -11.47 7.90 -8.84
C VAL A 285 -10.26 8.83 -8.87
N VAL A 286 -10.44 10.10 -9.25
CA VAL A 286 -9.33 11.06 -9.34
C VAL A 286 -8.68 11.29 -7.97
N MET A 287 -9.46 11.48 -6.92
CA MET A 287 -8.95 11.72 -5.57
C MET A 287 -8.23 10.51 -4.99
N ASN A 288 -8.78 9.31 -5.20
CA ASN A 288 -8.14 8.07 -4.76
C ASN A 288 -6.82 7.84 -5.50
N MET A 289 -6.76 8.09 -6.81
CA MET A 289 -5.51 8.00 -7.58
C MET A 289 -4.45 8.98 -7.09
N LEU A 290 -4.83 10.22 -6.77
CA LEU A 290 -3.91 11.19 -6.19
C LEU A 290 -3.41 10.78 -4.81
N SER A 291 -4.29 10.25 -3.95
CA SER A 291 -3.92 9.76 -2.62
C SER A 291 -2.96 8.58 -2.69
N ILE A 292 -3.26 7.61 -3.55
CA ILE A 292 -2.42 6.42 -3.77
C ILE A 292 -1.08 6.83 -4.39
N GLY A 293 -1.10 7.73 -5.38
CA GLY A 293 0.12 8.29 -5.97
C GLY A 293 1.01 8.98 -4.94
N ALA A 294 0.41 9.78 -4.04
CA ALA A 294 1.15 10.42 -2.95
C ALA A 294 1.78 9.40 -1.99
N ALA A 295 1.06 8.33 -1.65
CA ALA A 295 1.60 7.25 -0.82
C ALA A 295 2.74 6.50 -1.51
N TYR A 296 2.61 6.21 -2.79
CA TYR A 296 3.69 5.59 -3.57
C TYR A 296 4.91 6.51 -3.66
N GLY A 297 4.70 7.82 -3.83
CA GLY A 297 5.81 8.76 -3.81
C GLY A 297 6.58 8.74 -2.50
N VAL A 298 5.89 8.66 -1.36
CA VAL A 298 6.55 8.50 -0.05
C VAL A 298 7.29 7.15 0.03
N VAL A 299 6.71 6.07 -0.48
CA VAL A 299 7.37 4.75 -0.53
C VAL A 299 8.64 4.82 -1.37
N VAL A 300 8.59 5.42 -2.55
CA VAL A 300 9.78 5.59 -3.41
C VAL A 300 10.85 6.44 -2.71
N ALA A 301 10.45 7.55 -2.12
CA ALA A 301 11.39 8.46 -1.43
C ALA A 301 12.10 7.76 -0.26
N VAL A 302 11.40 6.94 0.51
CA VAL A 302 11.96 6.25 1.68
C VAL A 302 12.73 5.00 1.28
N PHE A 303 12.16 4.12 0.46
CA PHE A 303 12.72 2.79 0.20
C PHE A 303 13.65 2.72 -1.02
N GLN A 304 13.44 3.59 -2.01
CA GLN A 304 14.30 3.59 -3.20
C GLN A 304 15.37 4.69 -3.13
N TRP A 305 15.02 5.89 -2.62
CA TRP A 305 15.99 6.98 -2.49
C TRP A 305 16.66 7.06 -1.12
N GLY A 306 16.23 6.24 -0.15
CA GLY A 306 16.85 6.17 1.18
C GLY A 306 16.53 7.34 2.10
N TRP A 307 15.47 8.14 1.82
CA TRP A 307 15.06 9.19 2.75
C TRP A 307 14.66 8.56 4.08
N LEU A 308 15.08 9.16 5.19
CA LEU A 308 14.85 8.63 6.55
C LEU A 308 15.51 7.26 6.81
N GLY A 309 16.50 6.82 6.01
CA GLY A 309 17.19 5.54 6.19
C GLY A 309 17.75 5.36 7.61
N GLY A 310 18.32 6.41 8.21
CA GLY A 310 18.80 6.37 9.60
C GLY A 310 17.69 6.15 10.65
N LEU A 311 16.43 6.41 10.33
CA LEU A 311 15.27 6.19 11.22
C LEU A 311 14.60 4.83 10.97
N THR A 312 14.54 4.41 9.71
CA THR A 312 13.87 3.18 9.28
C THR A 312 14.78 1.97 9.24
N GLY A 313 16.11 2.18 9.25
CA GLY A 313 17.09 1.13 9.06
C GLY A 313 17.00 0.46 7.68
N VAL A 314 16.47 1.17 6.66
CA VAL A 314 16.26 0.62 5.32
C VAL A 314 17.35 1.11 4.39
N GLU A 315 18.02 0.19 3.71
CA GLU A 315 18.91 0.48 2.59
C GLU A 315 18.12 0.71 1.30
N PRO A 316 18.57 1.65 0.44
CA PRO A 316 17.95 1.90 -0.85
C PRO A 316 17.96 0.66 -1.75
N ALA A 317 16.81 0.33 -2.33
CA ALA A 317 16.66 -0.75 -3.30
C ALA A 317 15.43 -0.51 -4.18
N PRO A 318 15.28 -1.19 -5.32
CA PRO A 318 14.07 -1.15 -6.12
C PRO A 318 12.83 -1.55 -5.32
N ILE A 319 11.66 -1.15 -5.81
CA ILE A 319 10.37 -1.54 -5.21
C ILE A 319 9.91 -2.86 -5.82
N GLU A 320 9.58 -3.83 -5.00
CA GLU A 320 9.14 -5.15 -5.45
C GLU A 320 7.90 -5.02 -6.35
N PRO A 321 7.86 -5.65 -7.55
CA PRO A 321 6.87 -5.36 -8.60
C PRO A 321 5.43 -5.68 -8.20
N PHE A 322 5.22 -6.63 -7.28
CA PHE A 322 3.88 -6.99 -6.78
C PHE A 322 3.34 -5.99 -5.75
N ILE A 323 4.20 -5.20 -5.11
CA ILE A 323 3.83 -4.27 -4.02
C ILE A 323 2.86 -3.18 -4.52
N PRO A 324 3.12 -2.48 -5.64
CA PRO A 324 2.17 -1.47 -6.12
C PRO A 324 0.77 -2.05 -6.37
N MET A 325 0.67 -3.23 -6.97
CA MET A 325 -0.63 -3.86 -7.21
C MET A 325 -1.36 -4.21 -5.91
N MET A 326 -0.64 -4.79 -4.94
CA MET A 326 -1.23 -5.17 -3.65
C MET A 326 -1.62 -3.94 -2.82
N LEU A 327 -0.74 -2.94 -2.73
CA LEU A 327 -1.05 -1.68 -2.04
C LEU A 327 -2.28 -1.01 -2.68
N PHE A 328 -2.33 -0.94 -4.02
CA PHE A 328 -3.48 -0.38 -4.71
C PHE A 328 -4.78 -1.12 -4.35
N ALA A 329 -4.78 -2.45 -4.44
CA ALA A 329 -5.99 -3.25 -4.15
C ALA A 329 -6.50 -3.02 -2.73
N ILE A 330 -5.59 -3.04 -1.74
CA ILE A 330 -5.94 -2.87 -0.33
C ILE A 330 -6.41 -1.44 -0.06
N LEU A 331 -5.63 -0.44 -0.49
CA LEU A 331 -5.92 0.97 -0.25
C LEU A 331 -7.20 1.41 -0.94
N PHE A 332 -7.37 1.00 -2.19
CA PHE A 332 -8.54 1.34 -2.96
C PHE A 332 -9.81 0.78 -2.31
N GLY A 333 -9.81 -0.52 -1.96
CA GLY A 333 -10.94 -1.14 -1.26
C GLY A 333 -11.26 -0.45 0.06
N LEU A 334 -10.23 -0.20 0.88
CA LEU A 334 -10.39 0.43 2.18
C LEU A 334 -10.86 1.89 2.08
N SER A 335 -10.31 2.66 1.14
CA SER A 335 -10.69 4.05 0.91
C SER A 335 -12.15 4.16 0.42
N MET A 336 -12.57 3.26 -0.47
CA MET A 336 -13.91 3.28 -1.03
C MET A 336 -15.00 3.06 0.03
N ASP A 337 -14.80 2.16 0.98
CA ASP A 337 -15.77 1.89 2.04
C ASP A 337 -16.08 3.16 2.85
N TYR A 338 -15.07 3.92 3.22
CA TYR A 338 -15.26 5.18 3.94
C TYR A 338 -15.81 6.30 3.05
N GLU A 339 -15.48 6.31 1.78
CA GLU A 339 -16.01 7.30 0.83
C GLU A 339 -17.51 7.09 0.61
N VAL A 340 -17.92 5.85 0.39
CA VAL A 340 -19.34 5.49 0.30
C VAL A 340 -20.08 5.92 1.56
N PHE A 341 -19.54 5.63 2.74
CA PHE A 341 -20.15 6.00 4.02
C PHE A 341 -20.30 7.53 4.17
N LEU A 342 -19.27 8.30 3.84
CA LEU A 342 -19.29 9.77 3.90
C LEU A 342 -20.31 10.36 2.91
N LEU A 343 -20.24 9.91 1.65
CA LEU A 343 -21.10 10.41 0.57
C LEU A 343 -22.57 10.02 0.76
N SER A 344 -22.86 8.83 1.30
CA SER A 344 -24.22 8.42 1.65
C SER A 344 -24.84 9.38 2.67
N ARG A 345 -24.09 9.75 3.70
CA ARG A 345 -24.57 10.71 4.70
C ARG A 345 -24.75 12.12 4.15
N MET A 346 -23.87 12.56 3.26
CA MET A 346 -24.02 13.84 2.58
C MET A 346 -25.24 13.84 1.66
N LYS A 347 -25.49 12.73 0.95
CA LYS A 347 -26.66 12.57 0.07
C LYS A 347 -27.97 12.55 0.86
N GLU A 348 -28.01 11.78 1.96
CA GLU A 348 -29.17 11.72 2.86
C GLU A 348 -29.55 13.13 3.40
N GLU A 349 -28.56 13.89 3.88
CA GLU A 349 -28.78 15.26 4.35
C GLU A 349 -29.20 16.21 3.21
N TYR A 350 -28.68 16.02 2.00
CA TYR A 350 -29.09 16.80 0.83
C TYR A 350 -30.55 16.48 0.41
N GLU A 351 -30.93 15.22 0.36
CA GLU A 351 -32.30 14.81 0.03
C GLU A 351 -33.33 15.31 1.08
N ARG A 352 -32.89 15.40 2.36
CA ARG A 352 -33.71 15.87 3.46
C ARG A 352 -33.88 17.40 3.47
N THR A 353 -32.83 18.16 3.13
CA THR A 353 -32.80 19.64 3.31
C THR A 353 -32.93 20.41 2.01
N GLY A 354 -32.55 19.81 0.87
CA GLY A 354 -32.41 20.50 -0.40
C GLY A 354 -31.21 21.46 -0.49
N ASP A 355 -30.43 21.57 0.58
CA ASP A 355 -29.32 22.52 0.69
C ASP A 355 -27.96 21.79 0.48
N PRO A 356 -27.31 22.00 -0.69
CA PRO A 356 -26.05 21.31 -1.00
C PRO A 356 -24.89 21.73 -0.11
N VAL A 357 -24.89 22.94 0.43
CA VAL A 357 -23.82 23.50 1.25
C VAL A 357 -23.86 22.95 2.68
N ASN A 358 -25.01 23.04 3.33
CA ASN A 358 -25.17 22.57 4.69
C ASN A 358 -25.13 21.03 4.77
N SER A 359 -25.57 20.30 3.74
CA SER A 359 -25.52 18.84 3.69
C SER A 359 -24.07 18.31 3.75
N VAL A 360 -23.11 18.99 3.16
CA VAL A 360 -21.68 18.64 3.23
C VAL A 360 -21.15 18.82 4.65
N ALA A 361 -21.44 19.95 5.30
CA ALA A 361 -20.97 20.23 6.65
C ALA A 361 -21.59 19.29 7.69
N ASP A 362 -22.90 19.05 7.60
CA ASP A 362 -23.63 18.18 8.54
C ASP A 362 -23.26 16.70 8.31
N GLY A 363 -23.10 16.25 7.06
CA GLY A 363 -22.63 14.90 6.72
C GLY A 363 -21.21 14.64 7.21
N LEU A 364 -20.28 15.58 7.02
CA LEU A 364 -18.93 15.48 7.53
C LEU A 364 -18.91 15.46 9.06
N ALA A 365 -19.64 16.36 9.71
CA ALA A 365 -19.70 16.40 11.18
C ALA A 365 -20.26 15.11 11.80
N ALA A 366 -21.18 14.43 11.09
CA ALA A 366 -21.76 13.17 11.54
C ALA A 366 -20.77 11.98 11.43
N THR A 367 -19.92 11.97 10.39
CA THR A 367 -19.07 10.81 10.04
C THR A 367 -17.60 10.98 10.43
N ALA A 368 -17.09 12.21 10.47
CA ALA A 368 -15.65 12.50 10.66
C ALA A 368 -15.05 11.83 11.90
N ARG A 369 -15.79 11.79 13.02
CA ARG A 369 -15.30 11.17 14.26
C ARG A 369 -15.03 9.67 14.08
N VAL A 370 -15.93 8.97 13.40
CA VAL A 370 -15.82 7.52 13.16
C VAL A 370 -14.68 7.25 12.17
N ILE A 371 -14.66 7.99 11.06
CA ILE A 371 -13.63 7.86 10.02
C ILE A 371 -12.24 8.13 10.61
N THR A 372 -12.07 9.23 11.36
CA THR A 372 -10.77 9.60 11.94
C THR A 372 -10.30 8.59 12.99
N ALA A 373 -11.21 8.09 13.83
CA ALA A 373 -10.85 7.07 14.82
C ALA A 373 -10.42 5.75 14.16
N ALA A 374 -11.17 5.30 13.15
CA ALA A 374 -10.84 4.10 12.39
C ALA A 374 -9.50 4.28 11.62
N ALA A 375 -9.31 5.42 10.97
CA ALA A 375 -8.06 5.74 10.28
C ALA A 375 -6.87 5.77 11.25
N ALA A 376 -7.01 6.40 12.42
CA ALA A 376 -5.95 6.42 13.42
C ALA A 376 -5.55 5.02 13.90
N ILE A 377 -6.53 4.14 14.13
CA ILE A 377 -6.27 2.74 14.48
C ILE A 377 -5.47 2.06 13.35
N MET A 378 -5.90 2.21 12.11
CA MET A 378 -5.23 1.58 10.96
C MET A 378 -3.82 2.15 10.74
N VAL A 379 -3.63 3.46 10.87
CA VAL A 379 -2.30 4.08 10.78
C VAL A 379 -1.35 3.51 11.83
N VAL A 380 -1.83 3.30 13.06
CA VAL A 380 -1.01 2.69 14.11
C VAL A 380 -0.74 1.22 13.81
N VAL A 381 -1.74 0.46 13.38
CA VAL A 381 -1.59 -0.97 13.04
C VAL A 381 -0.60 -1.16 11.89
N PHE A 382 -0.79 -0.47 10.77
CA PHE A 382 0.14 -0.60 9.64
C PHE A 382 1.49 0.05 9.92
N GLY A 383 1.51 1.17 10.64
CA GLY A 383 2.73 1.82 11.08
C GLY A 383 3.60 0.93 11.97
N SER A 384 3.01 0.00 12.73
CA SER A 384 3.78 -0.95 13.53
C SER A 384 4.61 -1.93 12.69
N PHE A 385 4.23 -2.18 11.43
CA PHE A 385 4.99 -3.03 10.51
C PHE A 385 6.35 -2.42 10.14
N VAL A 386 6.52 -1.11 10.30
CA VAL A 386 7.82 -0.45 10.09
C VAL A 386 8.86 -0.90 11.11
N LEU A 387 8.43 -1.48 12.23
CA LEU A 387 9.31 -2.02 13.28
C LEU A 387 9.79 -3.46 12.98
N GLU A 388 9.25 -4.10 11.95
CA GLU A 388 9.63 -5.44 11.52
C GLU A 388 10.97 -5.41 10.78
N ASP A 389 11.75 -6.49 10.80
CA ASP A 389 13.07 -6.54 10.13
C ASP A 389 12.95 -6.72 8.61
N SER A 390 11.87 -7.35 8.15
CA SER A 390 11.63 -7.64 6.74
C SER A 390 11.33 -6.37 5.93
N ARG A 391 12.16 -6.04 4.94
CA ARG A 391 11.99 -4.88 4.07
C ARG A 391 10.62 -4.83 3.36
N PRO A 392 10.10 -5.91 2.73
CA PRO A 392 8.76 -5.89 2.13
C PRO A 392 7.65 -5.58 3.14
N VAL A 393 7.75 -6.08 4.37
CA VAL A 393 6.76 -5.82 5.44
C VAL A 393 6.81 -4.36 5.87
N LYS A 394 8.01 -3.78 6.05
CA LYS A 394 8.18 -2.34 6.32
C LYS A 394 7.56 -1.48 5.22
N LEU A 395 7.78 -1.86 3.97
CA LEU A 395 7.28 -1.15 2.80
C LEU A 395 5.74 -1.15 2.75
N PHE A 396 5.13 -2.31 2.98
CA PHE A 396 3.67 -2.42 3.14
C PHE A 396 3.17 -1.55 4.29
N GLY A 397 3.82 -1.65 5.43
CA GLY A 397 3.45 -0.91 6.63
C GLY A 397 3.45 0.59 6.41
N LEU A 398 4.56 1.13 5.91
CA LEU A 398 4.69 2.56 5.65
C LEU A 398 3.74 3.02 4.53
N GLY A 399 3.65 2.26 3.46
CA GLY A 399 2.78 2.56 2.32
C GLY A 399 1.31 2.66 2.74
N LEU A 400 0.80 1.65 3.44
CA LEU A 400 -0.59 1.62 3.93
C LEU A 400 -0.85 2.70 4.98
N ALA A 401 0.04 2.87 5.97
CA ALA A 401 -0.12 3.88 7.01
C ALA A 401 -0.15 5.30 6.42
N THR A 402 0.77 5.61 5.51
CA THR A 402 0.86 6.90 4.83
C THR A 402 -0.38 7.17 3.97
N ALA A 403 -0.79 6.20 3.18
CA ALA A 403 -1.97 6.35 2.32
C ALA A 403 -3.24 6.61 3.12
N ILE A 404 -3.47 5.84 4.20
CA ILE A 404 -4.63 6.01 5.07
C ILE A 404 -4.58 7.37 5.78
N ALA A 405 -3.40 7.80 6.25
CA ALA A 405 -3.23 9.10 6.87
C ALA A 405 -3.53 10.24 5.89
N ILE A 406 -3.03 10.17 4.67
CA ILE A 406 -3.28 11.15 3.60
C ILE A 406 -4.76 11.16 3.23
N ASP A 407 -5.36 9.98 2.99
CA ASP A 407 -6.75 9.85 2.59
C ASP A 407 -7.69 10.40 3.67
N ALA A 408 -7.54 9.97 4.91
CA ALA A 408 -8.40 10.40 6.00
C ALA A 408 -8.25 11.88 6.38
N THR A 409 -7.10 12.50 6.12
CA THR A 409 -6.84 13.90 6.47
C THR A 409 -6.97 14.84 5.27
N LEU A 410 -6.04 14.77 4.31
CA LEU A 410 -6.01 15.70 3.17
C LEU A 410 -7.18 15.50 2.23
N VAL A 411 -7.46 14.26 1.83
CA VAL A 411 -8.51 14.00 0.85
C VAL A 411 -9.88 14.22 1.47
N ARG A 412 -10.21 13.51 2.54
CA ARG A 412 -11.58 13.52 3.10
C ARG A 412 -11.94 14.75 3.90
N MET A 413 -11.00 15.33 4.62
CA MET A 413 -11.30 16.48 5.48
C MET A 413 -11.13 17.82 4.75
N LEU A 414 -10.33 17.89 3.67
CA LEU A 414 -10.06 19.13 2.95
C LEU A 414 -10.55 19.08 1.49
N ILE A 415 -10.07 18.12 0.68
CA ILE A 415 -10.33 18.14 -0.76
C ILE A 415 -11.77 17.74 -1.09
N VAL A 416 -12.30 16.69 -0.46
CA VAL A 416 -13.70 16.25 -0.72
C VAL A 416 -14.71 17.34 -0.36
N PRO A 417 -14.71 17.95 0.86
CA PRO A 417 -15.65 19.02 1.17
C PRO A 417 -15.50 20.24 0.26
N SER A 418 -14.27 20.65 -0.06
CA SER A 418 -14.03 21.81 -0.95
C SER A 418 -14.57 21.56 -2.37
N THR A 419 -14.31 20.41 -2.94
CA THR A 419 -14.81 20.06 -4.28
C THR A 419 -16.33 19.86 -4.30
N MET A 420 -16.91 19.31 -3.22
CA MET A 420 -18.37 19.22 -3.08
C MET A 420 -19.02 20.61 -3.02
N GLU A 421 -18.41 21.56 -2.32
CA GLU A 421 -18.82 22.96 -2.27
C GLU A 421 -18.78 23.63 -3.64
N LEU A 422 -17.64 23.48 -4.35
CA LEU A 422 -17.45 24.08 -5.67
C LEU A 422 -18.42 23.57 -6.74
N LEU A 423 -18.81 22.32 -6.67
CA LEU A 423 -19.72 21.70 -7.61
C LEU A 423 -21.19 21.85 -7.21
N GLY A 424 -21.50 22.07 -5.94
CA GLY A 424 -22.85 22.27 -5.42
C GLY A 424 -23.82 21.15 -5.86
N ALA A 425 -24.97 21.52 -6.37
CA ALA A 425 -25.98 20.59 -6.85
C ALA A 425 -25.53 19.72 -8.04
N ARG A 426 -24.48 20.16 -8.78
CA ARG A 426 -23.95 19.39 -9.92
C ARG A 426 -23.28 18.08 -9.49
N ASN A 427 -22.92 17.95 -8.21
CA ASN A 427 -22.42 16.67 -7.68
C ASN A 427 -23.38 15.50 -7.93
N TRP A 428 -24.67 15.75 -7.95
CA TRP A 428 -25.72 14.72 -8.10
C TRP A 428 -26.27 14.64 -9.52
N TRP A 429 -25.53 15.17 -10.51
CA TRP A 429 -25.96 15.18 -11.89
C TRP A 429 -25.76 13.82 -12.56
N LEU A 430 -26.85 13.36 -13.22
CA LEU A 430 -26.86 12.16 -14.06
C LEU A 430 -27.63 12.47 -15.35
N PRO A 431 -27.11 12.13 -16.56
CA PRO A 431 -27.84 12.26 -17.80
C PRO A 431 -29.10 11.39 -17.82
N ARG A 432 -30.21 11.92 -18.31
CA ARG A 432 -31.54 11.24 -18.32
C ARG A 432 -31.52 9.89 -19.03
N TRP A 433 -30.71 9.73 -20.09
CA TRP A 433 -30.61 8.47 -20.80
C TRP A 433 -29.94 7.40 -19.95
N LEU A 434 -28.90 7.76 -19.19
CA LEU A 434 -28.17 6.88 -18.31
C LEU A 434 -28.99 6.52 -17.06
N ASP A 435 -29.77 7.46 -16.57
CA ASP A 435 -30.68 7.27 -15.44
C ASP A 435 -31.74 6.18 -15.67
N ARG A 436 -32.14 5.96 -16.94
CA ARG A 436 -33.05 4.89 -17.34
C ARG A 436 -32.39 3.50 -17.42
N LEU A 437 -31.08 3.44 -17.62
CA LEU A 437 -30.34 2.20 -17.77
C LEU A 437 -29.87 1.65 -16.42
N ILE A 438 -29.68 2.51 -15.43
CA ILE A 438 -29.12 2.12 -14.13
C ILE A 438 -30.23 1.58 -13.22
N PRO A 439 -30.06 0.35 -12.66
CA PRO A 439 -31.03 -0.20 -11.72
C PRO A 439 -31.11 0.63 -10.46
N ASN A 440 -32.32 0.70 -9.86
CA ASN A 440 -32.51 1.36 -8.56
C ASN A 440 -31.95 0.49 -7.43
N LEU A 441 -30.66 0.67 -7.12
CA LEU A 441 -30.02 0.02 -5.98
C LEU A 441 -30.20 0.90 -4.75
N ARG A 442 -31.15 0.56 -3.88
CA ARG A 442 -31.30 1.18 -2.56
C ARG A 442 -30.34 0.46 -1.59
N VAL A 443 -29.32 1.15 -1.14
CA VAL A 443 -28.30 0.61 -0.22
C VAL A 443 -28.80 0.64 1.23
N GLU A 444 -29.74 1.51 1.55
CA GLU A 444 -30.39 1.57 2.86
C GLU A 444 -31.79 0.95 2.77
N GLY A 445 -32.04 -0.05 3.62
CA GLY A 445 -33.38 -0.58 3.83
C GLY A 445 -34.28 0.56 4.33
N GLU A 446 -35.52 0.67 3.81
CA GLU A 446 -36.55 1.52 4.38
C GLU A 446 -36.64 1.21 5.88
N LEU A 447 -36.04 2.05 6.72
CA LEU A 447 -36.54 2.17 8.08
C LEU A 447 -37.98 2.61 7.94
N ALA A 448 -38.82 1.60 7.97
CA ALA A 448 -40.26 1.73 7.82
C ALA A 448 -40.74 2.99 8.54
N ASN A 449 -41.36 3.88 7.80
CA ASN A 449 -42.29 4.87 8.30
C ASN A 449 -43.44 4.14 9.00
N ARG A 450 -43.18 3.44 10.10
CA ARG A 450 -44.19 3.08 11.09
C ARG A 450 -44.29 4.27 12.03
N ARG A 451 -45.04 5.27 11.58
CA ARG A 451 -45.73 6.14 12.52
C ARG A 451 -46.78 5.28 13.26
N PRO A 452 -46.85 5.41 14.59
CA PRO A 452 -47.89 4.79 15.38
C PRO A 452 -49.27 5.37 15.02
#